data_2625db2e279dddfd3a23e6f977ea830d
#
_entry.id   2625db2e279dddfd3a23e6f977ea830d
#
_cell.length_a   1.000
_cell.length_b   1.000
_cell.length_c   1.000
_cell.angle_alpha   90.00
_cell.angle_beta   90.00
_cell.angle_gamma   90.00
#
_symmetry.space_group_name_H-M   'P 1'
#
loop_
_entity.id
_entity.type
_entity.pdbx_description
1 polymer ?
#
loop_
_entity_poly.entity_id
_entity_poly.type
_entity_poly.pdbx_seq_one_letter_code
_entity_poly.pdbx_strand_id
1 'polypeptide(L)'
;MKLQLQQTQKEENRPKDNPEGEGDSHRRSNHQRPITPDEQNSDLLREMRKEMEELRNAIKEKTDWSVDRMVRATNSPFTIAVLECPVLSKFRLPQLEPFDGLKDLQDHLNTFKTTLGLQQPPDEILCRSFPTTLKEAAREWFTKLPASSIDNFEQLSNAFLRHFIGVAVS
;
A
#
# COMPACT_ATOMS: atom_id res chain seq x y z
N MET A 1 12.02 -3.12 29.96
CA MET A 1 13.01 -2.80 29.44
C MET A 1 13.88 -2.01 30.16
N LYS A 2 14.94 -2.42 30.47
CA LYS A 2 15.77 -1.81 31.16
C LYS A 2 16.73 -1.16 30.47
N LEU A 3 16.82 -0.05 30.41
CA LEU A 3 17.73 0.57 29.88
C LEU A 3 18.78 0.72 30.66
N GLN A 4 19.68 0.27 30.65
CA GLN A 4 20.71 0.33 31.23
C GLN A 4 21.50 1.35 31.01
N LEU A 5 21.58 2.09 31.56
CA LEU A 5 22.32 3.01 31.54
C LEU A 5 23.45 2.78 32.14
N GLN A 6 24.17 2.27 31.89
CA GLN A 6 25.22 1.97 32.36
C GLN A 6 26.18 2.74 32.17
N GLN A 7 26.47 3.47 32.31
CA GLN A 7 27.31 4.08 32.21
C GLN A 7 28.22 4.33 32.57
N THR A 8 28.54 4.38 32.79
CA THR A 8 29.35 4.85 32.75
C THR A 8 30.14 5.39 33.49
N GLN A 9 30.47 5.15 34.18
CA GLN A 9 31.19 5.60 34.93
C GLN A 9 32.39 5.47 34.80
N LYS A 10 32.97 5.63 34.42
CA LYS A 10 34.01 5.47 34.24
C LYS A 10 34.85 6.22 34.60
N GLU A 11 35.12 6.69 35.04
CA GLU A 11 35.88 7.13 35.32
C GLU A 11 36.69 7.55 35.49
N GLU A 12 37.14 7.86 35.82
CA GLU A 12 37.85 8.47 36.28
C GLU A 12 39.08 8.05 36.63
N ASN A 13 39.73 7.69 36.06
CA ASN A 13 40.85 7.34 36.33
C ASN A 13 41.77 8.22 35.78
N ARG A 14 42.00 9.27 36.27
CA ARG A 14 42.89 10.05 35.87
C ARG A 14 44.15 9.67 36.27
N PRO A 15 45.00 9.52 35.53
CA PRO A 15 46.29 9.15 35.85
C PRO A 15 46.94 10.32 36.41
N LYS A 16 47.59 10.18 37.42
CA LYS A 16 48.28 11.15 37.93
C LYS A 16 49.43 11.36 37.25
N ASP A 17 49.70 12.32 36.85
CA ASP A 17 50.74 12.57 36.12
C ASP A 17 51.97 12.66 36.62
N ASN A 18 52.81 12.47 36.21
CA ASN A 18 54.00 12.53 36.52
C ASN A 18 54.74 13.39 35.81
N PRO A 19 55.13 14.19 36.18
CA PRO A 19 55.72 15.16 35.54
C PRO A 19 57.09 15.18 35.19
N GLU A 20 57.88 14.66 35.55
CA GLU A 20 59.16 14.86 35.25
C GLU A 20 59.66 14.26 34.11
N GLY A 21 59.77 14.67 33.12
CA GLY A 21 60.34 14.02 32.07
C GLY A 21 60.67 14.95 31.04
N GLU A 22 61.76 15.53 31.16
CA GLU A 22 62.03 16.28 30.13
C GLU A 22 62.37 15.54 28.99
N GLY A 23 61.68 15.36 28.05
CA GLY A 23 62.07 14.66 26.95
C GLY A 23 61.67 15.43 25.78
N ASP A 24 62.53 15.89 25.17
CA ASP A 24 62.34 16.60 24.06
C ASP A 24 61.84 15.74 23.00
N SER A 25 60.73 15.55 22.89
CA SER A 25 60.32 14.75 21.89
C SER A 25 59.64 15.49 20.88
N HIS A 26 60.09 15.47 19.83
CA HIS A 26 59.47 16.03 18.76
C HIS A 26 58.42 15.08 18.31
N ARG A 27 57.39 15.00 19.03
CA ARG A 27 56.41 14.21 18.61
C ARG A 27 55.68 14.95 17.63
N ARG A 28 55.60 14.60 16.53
CA ARG A 28 54.80 15.12 15.58
C ARG A 28 53.47 14.79 15.99
N SER A 29 52.85 15.61 16.67
CA SER A 29 51.59 15.31 17.11
C SER A 29 50.70 15.43 15.91
N ASN A 30 50.00 14.44 15.68
CA ASN A 30 49.08 14.42 14.69
C ASN A 30 47.97 15.23 15.23
N HIS A 31 48.01 16.43 15.09
CA HIS A 31 47.05 17.29 15.57
C HIS A 31 45.83 17.15 14.75
N GLN A 32 44.92 16.40 15.22
CA GLN A 32 43.67 16.43 14.62
C GLN A 32 43.20 17.76 15.06
N ARG A 33 43.02 18.64 14.18
CA ARG A 33 42.53 19.89 14.46
C ARG A 33 41.29 19.80 15.19
N PRO A 34 41.07 20.46 16.25
CA PRO A 34 39.79 20.42 16.93
C PRO A 34 38.72 20.96 16.02
N ILE A 35 37.63 20.26 15.94
CA ILE A 35 36.52 20.68 15.13
C ILE A 35 35.92 21.90 15.79
N THR A 36 35.81 22.95 15.03
CA THR A 36 35.25 24.19 15.59
C THR A 36 33.75 24.05 15.73
N PRO A 37 33.12 24.81 16.60
CA PRO A 37 31.66 24.79 16.72
C PRO A 37 30.96 25.08 15.41
N ASP A 38 31.54 25.87 14.55
CA ASP A 38 30.93 26.19 13.26
C ASP A 38 30.97 24.99 12.36
N GLU A 39 32.04 24.21 12.41
CA GLU A 39 32.12 22.99 11.59
C GLU A 39 31.15 21.96 12.07
N GLN A 40 30.98 21.81 13.38
CA GLN A 40 30.01 20.87 13.94
C GLN A 40 28.62 21.29 13.57
N ASN A 41 28.33 22.58 13.60
CA ASN A 41 27.02 23.06 13.22
C ASN A 41 26.76 22.82 11.76
N SER A 42 27.74 22.96 10.92
CA SER A 42 27.61 22.77 9.50
C SER A 42 27.27 21.31 9.17
N ASP A 43 27.94 20.39 9.86
CA ASP A 43 27.68 18.97 9.64
C ASP A 43 26.29 18.57 10.14
N LEU A 44 25.88 19.13 11.26
CA LEU A 44 24.58 18.89 11.82
C LEU A 44 23.50 19.40 10.88
N LEU A 45 23.67 20.58 10.34
CA LEU A 45 22.71 21.15 9.39
C LEU A 45 22.63 20.31 8.12
N ARG A 46 23.76 19.77 7.70
CA ARG A 46 23.77 18.92 6.51
C ARG A 46 23.00 17.64 6.77
N GLU A 47 23.16 17.05 7.94
CA GLU A 47 22.48 15.83 8.31
C GLU A 47 20.97 16.09 8.40
N MET A 48 20.58 17.20 9.03
CA MET A 48 19.18 17.58 9.14
C MET A 48 18.54 17.80 7.78
N ARG A 49 19.26 18.40 6.85
CA ARG A 49 18.73 18.58 5.50
C ARG A 49 18.51 17.25 4.80
N LYS A 50 19.43 16.34 5.02
CA LYS A 50 19.32 15.02 4.42
C LYS A 50 18.08 14.30 4.95
N GLU A 51 17.88 14.34 6.25
CA GLU A 51 16.71 13.73 6.87
C GLU A 51 15.43 14.37 6.36
N MET A 52 15.40 15.67 6.22
CA MET A 52 14.24 16.37 5.70
C MET A 52 13.95 16.00 4.27
N GLU A 53 14.99 15.81 3.47
CA GLU A 53 14.82 15.42 2.09
C GLU A 53 14.26 13.99 2.00
N GLU A 54 14.75 13.10 2.84
CA GLU A 54 14.27 11.73 2.88
C GLU A 54 12.80 11.67 3.31
N LEU A 55 12.43 12.48 4.31
CA LEU A 55 11.05 12.56 4.76
C LEU A 55 10.16 13.14 3.68
N ARG A 56 10.64 14.17 2.99
CA ARG A 56 9.88 14.79 1.92
C ARG A 56 9.62 13.80 0.79
N ASN A 57 10.62 13.03 0.43
CA ASN A 57 10.48 12.02 -0.61
C ASN A 57 9.51 10.91 -0.19
N ALA A 58 9.58 10.48 1.06
CA ALA A 58 8.67 9.46 1.57
C ALA A 58 7.23 9.95 1.55
N ILE A 59 6.99 11.21 1.91
CA ILE A 59 5.66 11.81 1.88
C ILE A 59 5.16 11.92 0.44
N LYS A 60 6.05 12.31 -0.47
CA LYS A 60 5.68 12.43 -1.86
C LYS A 60 5.25 11.09 -2.44
N GLU A 61 6.00 10.03 -2.16
CA GLU A 61 5.64 8.71 -2.62
C GLU A 61 4.29 8.27 -2.11
N LYS A 62 4.01 8.51 -0.82
CA LYS A 62 2.74 8.16 -0.25
C LYS A 62 1.61 8.97 -0.86
N THR A 63 1.83 10.24 -1.12
CA THR A 63 0.82 11.10 -1.71
C THR A 63 0.49 10.67 -3.13
N ASP A 64 1.52 10.36 -3.93
CA ASP A 64 1.31 9.92 -5.30
C ASP A 64 0.53 8.60 -5.32
N TRP A 65 0.86 7.69 -4.41
CA TRP A 65 0.16 6.43 -4.31
C TRP A 65 -1.31 6.63 -3.90
N SER A 66 -1.55 7.58 -3.01
CA SER A 66 -2.92 7.88 -2.57
C SER A 66 -3.76 8.47 -3.70
N VAL A 67 -3.17 9.32 -4.52
CA VAL A 67 -3.87 9.89 -5.66
C VAL A 67 -4.23 8.80 -6.67
N ASP A 68 -3.31 7.87 -6.92
CA ASP A 68 -3.57 6.76 -7.82
C ASP A 68 -4.74 5.91 -7.31
N ARG A 69 -4.79 5.66 -6.01
CA ARG A 69 -5.90 4.91 -5.42
C ARG A 69 -7.23 5.65 -5.62
N MET A 70 -7.22 6.95 -5.41
CA MET A 70 -8.42 7.75 -5.58
C MET A 70 -8.89 7.76 -7.04
N VAL A 71 -7.96 7.85 -7.96
CA VAL A 71 -8.30 7.83 -9.38
C VAL A 71 -8.92 6.49 -9.75
N ARG A 72 -8.38 5.40 -9.27
CA ARG A 72 -8.96 4.09 -9.55
C ARG A 72 -10.37 3.99 -8.98
N ALA A 73 -10.58 4.48 -7.77
CA ALA A 73 -11.88 4.41 -7.13
C ALA A 73 -12.91 5.27 -7.85
N THR A 74 -12.49 6.41 -8.43
CA THR A 74 -13.42 7.28 -9.13
C THR A 74 -13.78 6.76 -10.52
N ASN A 75 -12.94 5.87 -11.07
CA ASN A 75 -13.19 5.32 -12.39
C ASN A 75 -13.77 3.90 -12.36
N SER A 76 -14.12 3.41 -11.21
CA SER A 76 -14.62 2.05 -11.06
C SER A 76 -15.84 2.03 -10.15
N PRO A 77 -16.82 1.16 -10.40
CA PRO A 77 -17.94 1.02 -9.48
C PRO A 77 -17.51 0.37 -8.16
N PHE A 78 -16.35 -0.23 -8.11
CA PHE A 78 -15.88 -0.89 -6.87
C PHE A 78 -15.21 0.06 -5.93
N THR A 79 -15.37 -0.20 -4.62
CA THR A 79 -14.65 0.57 -3.61
C THR A 79 -13.18 0.19 -3.61
N ILE A 80 -12.37 0.99 -2.95
CA ILE A 80 -10.94 0.72 -2.83
C ILE A 80 -10.69 -0.63 -2.17
N ALA A 81 -11.49 -1.01 -1.18
CA ALA A 81 -11.34 -2.28 -0.50
C ALA A 81 -11.45 -3.45 -1.49
N VAL A 82 -12.41 -3.35 -2.42
CA VAL A 82 -12.59 -4.38 -3.44
C VAL A 82 -11.42 -4.37 -4.42
N LEU A 83 -11.01 -3.20 -4.87
CA LEU A 83 -9.96 -3.09 -5.88
C LEU A 83 -8.59 -3.54 -5.38
N GLU A 84 -8.31 -3.34 -4.12
CA GLU A 84 -7.00 -3.65 -3.56
C GLU A 84 -6.89 -5.02 -2.93
N CYS A 85 -7.96 -5.78 -2.87
CA CYS A 85 -7.90 -7.12 -2.31
C CYS A 85 -6.95 -7.98 -3.14
N PRO A 86 -5.96 -8.61 -2.53
CA PRO A 86 -5.00 -9.39 -3.32
C PRO A 86 -5.65 -10.66 -3.88
N VAL A 87 -5.26 -10.99 -5.10
CA VAL A 87 -5.74 -12.20 -5.76
C VAL A 87 -4.82 -13.34 -5.38
N LEU A 88 -5.41 -14.44 -4.94
CA LEU A 88 -4.63 -15.60 -4.54
C LEU A 88 -3.96 -16.21 -5.76
N SER A 89 -2.73 -16.69 -5.58
CA SER A 89 -1.95 -17.20 -6.70
C SER A 89 -2.59 -18.42 -7.39
N LYS A 90 -3.42 -19.14 -6.66
CA LYS A 90 -4.07 -20.32 -7.22
C LYS A 90 -5.46 -20.01 -7.78
N PHE A 91 -5.87 -18.76 -7.70
CA PHE A 91 -7.19 -18.39 -8.18
C PHE A 91 -7.23 -18.44 -9.72
N ARG A 92 -8.31 -18.97 -10.26
CA ARG A 92 -8.51 -19.05 -11.70
C ARG A 92 -9.84 -18.44 -12.06
N LEU A 93 -9.84 -17.62 -13.09
CA LEU A 93 -11.08 -17.05 -13.57
C LEU A 93 -11.94 -18.14 -14.19
N PRO A 94 -13.25 -18.09 -13.98
CA PRO A 94 -14.13 -19.11 -14.52
C PRO A 94 -14.27 -18.99 -16.02
N GLN A 95 -14.41 -20.14 -16.68
CA GLN A 95 -14.64 -20.16 -18.11
C GLN A 95 -16.13 -20.34 -18.31
N LEU A 96 -16.86 -19.27 -18.25
CA LEU A 96 -18.30 -19.30 -18.40
C LEU A 96 -18.71 -18.67 -19.72
N GLU A 97 -19.86 -19.07 -20.22
CA GLU A 97 -20.41 -18.42 -21.39
C GLU A 97 -20.77 -17.00 -21.00
N PRO A 98 -20.28 -15.99 -21.72
CA PRO A 98 -20.53 -14.60 -21.32
C PRO A 98 -22.00 -14.23 -21.41
N PHE A 99 -22.45 -13.44 -20.43
CA PHE A 99 -23.82 -12.95 -20.38
C PHE A 99 -23.95 -11.66 -21.18
N ASP A 100 -24.88 -11.61 -22.10
CA ASP A 100 -25.06 -10.46 -22.98
C ASP A 100 -26.23 -9.55 -22.59
N GLY A 101 -27.01 -9.94 -21.62
CA GLY A 101 -28.19 -9.19 -21.20
C GLY A 101 -29.50 -9.81 -21.69
N LEU A 102 -29.44 -10.82 -22.55
CA LEU A 102 -30.62 -11.42 -23.13
C LEU A 102 -30.90 -12.83 -22.63
N LYS A 103 -29.93 -13.49 -22.05
CA LYS A 103 -30.11 -14.85 -21.59
C LYS A 103 -30.66 -14.88 -20.17
N ASP A 104 -30.85 -16.09 -19.63
CA ASP A 104 -31.35 -16.25 -18.29
C ASP A 104 -30.33 -15.72 -17.29
N LEU A 105 -30.69 -14.60 -16.67
CA LEU A 105 -29.78 -13.93 -15.77
C LEU A 105 -29.63 -14.69 -14.44
N GLN A 106 -30.67 -15.35 -13.99
CA GLN A 106 -30.59 -16.10 -12.75
C GLN A 106 -29.68 -17.31 -12.93
N ASP A 107 -29.77 -17.95 -14.08
CA ASP A 107 -28.91 -19.08 -14.40
C ASP A 107 -27.46 -18.66 -14.49
N HIS A 108 -27.19 -17.51 -15.12
CA HIS A 108 -25.83 -17.01 -15.24
C HIS A 108 -25.26 -16.73 -13.86
N LEU A 109 -26.01 -16.06 -12.98
CA LEU A 109 -25.55 -15.71 -11.66
C LEU A 109 -25.33 -16.96 -10.82
N ASN A 110 -26.22 -17.93 -10.88
CA ASN A 110 -26.09 -19.19 -10.15
C ASN A 110 -24.87 -19.98 -10.62
N THR A 111 -24.67 -20.05 -11.93
CA THR A 111 -23.53 -20.74 -12.49
C THR A 111 -22.22 -20.08 -12.05
N PHE A 112 -22.19 -18.75 -12.04
CA PHE A 112 -21.02 -18.01 -11.59
C PHE A 112 -20.72 -18.33 -10.13
N LYS A 113 -21.73 -18.25 -9.27
CA LYS A 113 -21.54 -18.54 -7.84
C LYS A 113 -21.08 -19.96 -7.60
N THR A 114 -21.68 -20.91 -8.30
CA THR A 114 -21.35 -22.31 -8.12
C THR A 114 -19.92 -22.60 -8.59
N THR A 115 -19.56 -22.09 -9.75
CA THR A 115 -18.24 -22.32 -10.31
C THR A 115 -17.14 -21.73 -9.43
N LEU A 116 -17.31 -20.49 -8.99
CA LEU A 116 -16.31 -19.85 -8.17
C LEU A 116 -16.36 -20.33 -6.73
N GLY A 117 -17.52 -20.80 -6.27
CA GLY A 117 -17.64 -21.32 -4.92
C GLY A 117 -16.71 -22.47 -4.62
N LEU A 118 -16.29 -23.22 -5.66
CA LEU A 118 -15.35 -24.31 -5.46
C LEU A 118 -13.98 -23.83 -5.02
N GLN A 119 -13.60 -22.62 -5.38
CA GLN A 119 -12.32 -22.06 -5.01
C GLN A 119 -12.37 -21.27 -3.72
N GLN A 120 -13.59 -20.99 -3.22
CA GLN A 120 -13.82 -20.21 -2.01
C GLN A 120 -13.05 -18.88 -1.98
N PRO A 121 -13.16 -18.06 -3.01
CA PRO A 121 -12.45 -16.79 -3.03
C PRO A 121 -13.09 -15.78 -2.10
N PRO A 122 -12.35 -14.76 -1.66
CA PRO A 122 -12.95 -13.68 -0.90
C PRO A 122 -14.02 -12.97 -1.73
N ASP A 123 -14.96 -12.34 -1.04
CA ASP A 123 -16.07 -11.64 -1.68
C ASP A 123 -15.57 -10.59 -2.68
N GLU A 124 -14.48 -9.90 -2.35
CA GLU A 124 -13.88 -8.89 -3.22
C GLU A 124 -13.43 -9.48 -4.55
N ILE A 125 -12.95 -10.71 -4.52
CA ILE A 125 -12.51 -11.39 -5.73
C ILE A 125 -13.71 -11.84 -6.57
N LEU A 126 -14.80 -12.23 -5.92
CA LEU A 126 -16.04 -12.51 -6.63
C LEU A 126 -16.51 -11.26 -7.37
N CYS A 127 -16.47 -10.11 -6.71
CA CYS A 127 -16.85 -8.84 -7.32
C CYS A 127 -16.03 -8.55 -8.56
N ARG A 128 -14.72 -8.68 -8.44
CA ARG A 128 -13.81 -8.34 -9.54
C ARG A 128 -13.86 -9.35 -10.68
N SER A 129 -14.27 -10.57 -10.39
CA SER A 129 -14.36 -11.62 -11.41
C SER A 129 -15.64 -11.52 -12.21
N PHE A 130 -16.70 -11.04 -11.62
CA PHE A 130 -18.01 -11.02 -12.27
C PHE A 130 -18.03 -10.25 -13.59
N PRO A 131 -17.48 -9.04 -13.69
CA PRO A 131 -17.51 -8.30 -14.95
C PRO A 131 -16.81 -9.01 -16.10
N THR A 132 -15.88 -9.92 -15.81
CA THR A 132 -15.19 -10.65 -16.88
C THR A 132 -16.13 -11.63 -17.59
N THR A 133 -17.27 -11.93 -16.98
CA THR A 133 -18.25 -12.83 -17.56
C THR A 133 -19.35 -12.09 -18.31
N LEU A 134 -19.23 -10.77 -18.44
CA LEU A 134 -20.25 -9.95 -19.10
C LEU A 134 -19.78 -9.47 -20.47
N LYS A 135 -20.69 -9.35 -21.40
CA LYS A 135 -20.39 -8.79 -22.70
C LYS A 135 -21.54 -7.92 -23.17
N GLU A 136 -21.30 -7.13 -24.19
CA GLU A 136 -22.33 -6.30 -24.85
C GLU A 136 -23.12 -5.45 -23.83
N ALA A 137 -24.45 -5.54 -23.88
CA ALA A 137 -25.28 -4.69 -23.02
C ALA A 137 -25.02 -4.90 -21.54
N ALA A 138 -24.67 -6.12 -21.14
CA ALA A 138 -24.36 -6.39 -19.74
C ALA A 138 -23.08 -5.70 -19.31
N ARG A 139 -22.08 -5.71 -20.16
CA ARG A 139 -20.82 -5.02 -19.86
C ARG A 139 -21.04 -3.51 -19.84
N GLU A 140 -21.84 -3.01 -20.76
CA GLU A 140 -22.15 -1.59 -20.80
C GLU A 140 -22.87 -1.15 -19.53
N TRP A 141 -23.80 -1.96 -19.05
CA TRP A 141 -24.47 -1.68 -17.79
C TRP A 141 -23.44 -1.54 -16.64
N PHE A 142 -22.50 -2.46 -16.58
CA PHE A 142 -21.50 -2.45 -15.51
C PHE A 142 -20.67 -1.16 -15.54
N THR A 143 -20.27 -0.72 -16.71
CA THR A 143 -19.46 0.49 -16.83
C THR A 143 -20.21 1.76 -16.44
N LYS A 144 -21.52 1.70 -16.41
CA LYS A 144 -22.35 2.85 -16.06
C LYS A 144 -22.72 2.90 -14.59
N LEU A 145 -22.29 1.94 -13.80
CA LEU A 145 -22.57 1.96 -12.37
C LEU A 145 -21.82 3.12 -11.70
N PRO A 146 -22.41 3.72 -10.67
CA PRO A 146 -21.74 4.83 -9.99
C PRO A 146 -20.40 4.41 -9.39
N ALA A 147 -19.47 5.34 -9.38
CA ALA A 147 -18.14 5.07 -8.82
C ALA A 147 -18.26 4.71 -7.34
N SER A 148 -17.47 3.74 -6.92
CA SER A 148 -17.39 3.29 -5.53
C SER A 148 -18.73 2.89 -4.91
N SER A 149 -19.66 2.43 -5.72
CA SER A 149 -20.98 2.04 -5.23
C SER A 149 -21.07 0.57 -4.83
N ILE A 150 -20.10 -0.25 -5.21
CA ILE A 150 -20.10 -1.69 -4.94
C ILE A 150 -19.00 -2.06 -3.97
N ASP A 151 -19.38 -2.50 -2.78
CA ASP A 151 -18.44 -2.86 -1.75
C ASP A 151 -18.40 -4.37 -1.50
N ASN A 152 -19.40 -5.10 -1.93
CA ASN A 152 -19.46 -6.54 -1.76
C ASN A 152 -20.24 -7.17 -2.90
N PHE A 153 -20.18 -8.48 -2.99
CA PHE A 153 -20.83 -9.20 -4.09
C PHE A 153 -22.35 -9.15 -4.00
N GLU A 154 -22.89 -9.07 -2.80
CA GLU A 154 -24.32 -8.97 -2.64
C GLU A 154 -24.85 -7.70 -3.29
N GLN A 155 -24.16 -6.57 -3.09
CA GLN A 155 -24.54 -5.30 -3.71
C GLN A 155 -24.47 -5.40 -5.24
N LEU A 156 -23.42 -6.03 -5.74
CA LEU A 156 -23.24 -6.19 -7.17
C LEU A 156 -24.35 -7.08 -7.77
N SER A 157 -24.60 -8.22 -7.15
CA SER A 157 -25.61 -9.13 -7.66
C SER A 157 -27.03 -8.54 -7.56
N ASN A 158 -27.30 -7.78 -6.52
CA ASN A 158 -28.60 -7.10 -6.39
C ASN A 158 -28.79 -6.03 -7.46
N ALA A 159 -27.73 -5.26 -7.75
CA ALA A 159 -27.80 -4.26 -8.80
C ALA A 159 -28.01 -4.92 -10.17
N PHE A 160 -27.34 -6.04 -10.39
CA PHE A 160 -27.44 -6.81 -11.61
C PHE A 160 -28.87 -7.35 -11.79
N LEU A 161 -29.39 -8.00 -10.77
CA LEU A 161 -30.75 -8.55 -10.82
C LEU A 161 -31.77 -7.44 -11.01
N ARG A 162 -31.61 -6.36 -10.30
CA ARG A 162 -32.58 -5.27 -10.37
C ARG A 162 -32.64 -4.65 -11.77
N HIS A 163 -31.48 -4.48 -12.39
CA HIS A 163 -31.41 -3.88 -13.71
C HIS A 163 -32.04 -4.82 -14.79
N PHE A 164 -31.61 -6.07 -14.82
CA PHE A 164 -31.99 -6.96 -15.89
C PHE A 164 -33.37 -7.57 -15.70
N ILE A 165 -33.84 -7.69 -14.46
CA ILE A 165 -35.23 -8.10 -14.23
C ILE A 165 -36.15 -6.98 -14.70
N GLY A 166 -35.80 -5.72 -14.42
CA GLY A 166 -36.61 -4.60 -14.89
C GLY A 166 -36.70 -4.54 -16.40
N VAL A 167 -35.59 -4.83 -17.09
CA VAL A 167 -35.57 -4.81 -18.54
C VAL A 167 -36.41 -5.98 -19.10
N ALA A 168 -36.34 -7.15 -18.47
CA ALA A 168 -37.07 -8.32 -18.96
C ALA A 168 -38.58 -8.20 -18.77
N VAL A 169 -39.02 -7.38 -17.83
CA VAL A 169 -40.46 -7.25 -17.56
C VAL A 169 -41.10 -6.15 -18.39
N SER A 170 -40.31 -5.23 -18.95
CA SER A 170 -40.87 -4.12 -19.72
C SER A 170 -41.16 -4.46 -21.22
#